data_c2e7c4f3465cf1407de8cb447a87db4c
#
_entry.id   c2e7c4f3465cf1407de8cb447a87db4c
#
_cell.length_a   1.000
_cell.length_b   1.000
_cell.length_c   1.000
_cell.angle_alpha   90.00
_cell.angle_beta   90.00
_cell.angle_gamma   90.00
#
_symmetry.space_group_name_H-M   'P 1'
#
loop_
_entity.id
_entity.type
_entity.pdbx_description
1 polymer ?
#
loop_
_entity_poly.entity_id
_entity_poly.type
_entity_poly.pdbx_seq_one_letter_code
_entity_poly.pdbx_strand_id
1 'polypeptide(L)'
;MVTRNFWWPGVTKEVKQYVEECNSCQRNKNHIEQPADKLMPNSIPERSWIHISADFITKLPLVQGYNAILVVVDRLTKMVHFIPTTKETLVEDLARLFRDNMWKLHGLPKSIILDRGPQFVAGLMKELNRMLGIKSKISATFHF
;
A
#
# COMPACT_ATOMS: atom_id res chain seq x y z
N MET A 1 8.71 -39.48 21.11
CA MET A 1 8.79 -38.62 22.29
C MET A 1 9.90 -39.13 23.18
N VAL A 2 10.96 -38.30 23.34
CA VAL A 2 12.19 -38.68 24.07
C VAL A 2 11.90 -39.06 25.53
N THR A 3 11.05 -38.26 26.19
CA THR A 3 10.67 -38.47 27.62
C THR A 3 9.89 -39.74 27.94
N ARG A 4 9.44 -40.47 26.93
CA ARG A 4 8.79 -41.78 27.17
C ARG A 4 9.78 -42.91 27.40
N ASN A 5 10.95 -42.80 26.76
CA ASN A 5 11.93 -43.91 26.74
C ASN A 5 13.22 -43.57 27.50
N PHE A 6 13.47 -42.29 27.81
CA PHE A 6 14.66 -41.82 28.42
C PHE A 6 14.37 -40.83 29.55
N TRP A 7 15.11 -40.96 30.64
CA TRP A 7 15.01 -40.04 31.77
C TRP A 7 16.41 -39.65 32.27
N TRP A 8 16.60 -38.35 32.48
CA TRP A 8 17.74 -37.76 33.21
C TRP A 8 17.28 -36.45 33.84
N PRO A 9 18.05 -35.97 34.91
CA PRO A 9 17.71 -34.70 35.52
C PRO A 9 17.80 -33.54 34.51
N GLY A 10 16.70 -32.79 34.30
CA GLY A 10 16.68 -31.65 33.37
C GLY A 10 16.23 -31.98 31.96
N VAL A 11 15.91 -33.24 31.62
CA VAL A 11 15.50 -33.70 30.27
C VAL A 11 14.46 -32.79 29.57
N THR A 12 13.47 -32.37 30.31
CA THR A 12 12.38 -31.53 29.73
C THR A 12 12.90 -30.17 29.29
N LYS A 13 13.78 -29.54 30.09
CA LYS A 13 14.40 -28.24 29.79
C LYS A 13 15.33 -28.34 28.60
N GLU A 14 16.22 -29.35 28.62
CA GLU A 14 17.19 -29.55 27.55
C GLU A 14 16.55 -29.90 26.22
N VAL A 15 15.54 -30.78 26.20
CA VAL A 15 14.79 -31.10 24.98
C VAL A 15 14.04 -29.89 24.43
N LYS A 16 13.47 -29.08 25.33
CA LYS A 16 12.79 -27.83 24.91
C LYS A 16 13.79 -26.86 24.26
N GLN A 17 14.92 -26.63 24.91
CA GLN A 17 15.98 -25.77 24.39
C GLN A 17 16.50 -26.28 23.03
N TYR A 18 16.79 -27.56 22.90
CA TYR A 18 17.22 -28.17 21.65
C TYR A 18 16.22 -27.94 20.51
N VAL A 19 14.92 -28.09 20.78
CA VAL A 19 13.87 -27.86 19.76
C VAL A 19 13.75 -26.39 19.41
N GLU A 20 13.91 -25.47 20.38
CA GLU A 20 13.85 -24.02 20.15
C GLU A 20 15.05 -23.52 19.32
N GLU A 21 16.23 -24.11 19.50
CA GLU A 21 17.44 -23.78 18.74
C GLU A 21 17.54 -24.51 17.39
N CYS A 22 16.77 -25.56 17.18
CA CYS A 22 16.83 -26.39 15.99
C CYS A 22 16.14 -25.69 14.79
N ASN A 23 16.93 -25.27 13.80
CA ASN A 23 16.46 -24.58 12.60
C ASN A 23 15.41 -25.40 11.80
N SER A 24 15.60 -26.72 11.70
CA SER A 24 14.66 -27.63 11.05
C SER A 24 13.33 -27.71 11.79
N CYS A 25 13.38 -27.82 13.13
CA CYS A 25 12.17 -27.85 13.94
C CYS A 25 11.40 -26.53 13.86
N GLN A 26 12.09 -25.39 13.89
CA GLN A 26 11.46 -24.09 13.83
C GLN A 26 10.81 -23.80 12.48
N ARG A 27 11.44 -24.21 11.37
CA ARG A 27 10.85 -24.06 10.03
C ARG A 27 9.63 -24.94 9.78
N ASN A 28 9.57 -26.12 10.41
CA ASN A 28 8.48 -27.09 10.23
C ASN A 28 7.41 -26.98 11.31
N LYS A 29 7.61 -26.15 12.33
CA LYS A 29 6.60 -25.93 13.37
C LYS A 29 5.47 -25.10 12.82
N ASN A 30 4.24 -25.60 12.90
CA ASN A 30 3.06 -24.78 12.69
C ASN A 30 3.04 -23.68 13.77
N HIS A 31 3.39 -22.45 13.39
CA HIS A 31 3.17 -21.31 14.24
C HIS A 31 1.65 -21.15 14.39
N ILE A 32 1.17 -21.18 15.62
CA ILE A 32 -0.20 -20.71 15.92
C ILE A 32 -0.10 -19.18 15.83
N GLU A 33 -0.16 -18.68 14.60
CA GLU A 33 -0.36 -17.26 14.38
C GLU A 33 -1.74 -16.90 14.90
N GLN A 34 -1.85 -15.77 15.58
CA GLN A 34 -3.16 -15.23 15.89
C GLN A 34 -3.94 -15.11 14.58
N PRO A 35 -5.26 -15.43 14.59
CA PRO A 35 -6.06 -15.23 13.39
C PRO A 35 -5.80 -13.81 12.87
N ALA A 36 -5.46 -13.71 11.59
CA ALA A 36 -5.27 -12.40 10.97
C ALA A 36 -6.46 -11.51 11.30
N ASP A 37 -6.20 -10.29 11.79
CA ASP A 37 -7.27 -9.36 12.12
C ASP A 37 -8.23 -9.24 10.93
N LYS A 38 -9.51 -9.24 11.23
CA LYS A 38 -10.54 -9.10 10.20
C LYS A 38 -10.26 -7.82 9.42
N LEU A 39 -10.16 -7.92 8.10
CA LEU A 39 -10.05 -6.76 7.22
C LEU A 39 -11.22 -5.82 7.53
N MET A 40 -10.90 -4.65 8.06
CA MET A 40 -11.89 -3.60 8.27
C MET A 40 -12.24 -2.99 6.92
N PRO A 41 -13.50 -3.06 6.47
CA PRO A 41 -13.88 -2.46 5.21
C PRO A 41 -13.71 -0.93 5.29
N ASN A 42 -13.11 -0.35 4.26
CA ASN A 42 -13.08 1.10 4.13
C ASN A 42 -14.50 1.66 4.00
N SER A 43 -14.76 2.83 4.58
CA SER A 43 -16.04 3.51 4.46
C SER A 43 -16.42 3.73 2.98
N ILE A 44 -17.70 3.57 2.69
CA ILE A 44 -18.23 3.84 1.34
C ILE A 44 -18.26 5.36 1.15
N PRO A 45 -17.69 5.89 0.06
CA PRO A 45 -17.72 7.32 -0.22
C PRO A 45 -19.15 7.84 -0.44
N GLU A 46 -19.44 9.06 0.04
CA GLU A 46 -20.76 9.70 -0.15
C GLU A 46 -20.96 10.29 -1.55
N ARG A 47 -19.87 10.66 -2.22
CA ARG A 47 -19.89 11.25 -3.58
C ARG A 47 -18.75 10.71 -4.42
N SER A 48 -18.95 10.74 -5.74
CA SER A 48 -17.92 10.35 -6.71
C SER A 48 -16.69 11.26 -6.63
N TRP A 49 -15.54 10.70 -6.88
CA TRP A 49 -14.21 11.34 -6.97
C TRP A 49 -13.68 11.99 -5.69
N ILE A 50 -14.35 11.79 -4.54
CA ILE A 50 -13.85 12.25 -3.23
C ILE A 50 -12.77 11.33 -2.67
N HIS A 51 -12.95 10.03 -2.86
CA HIS A 51 -12.01 9.00 -2.43
C HIS A 51 -11.61 8.17 -3.64
N ILE A 52 -10.35 8.23 -3.99
CA ILE A 52 -9.81 7.54 -5.16
C ILE A 52 -8.73 6.55 -4.75
N SER A 53 -8.53 5.54 -5.59
CA SER A 53 -7.34 4.71 -5.58
C SER A 53 -6.55 4.93 -6.87
N ALA A 54 -5.23 4.92 -6.77
CA ALA A 54 -4.36 5.03 -7.91
C ALA A 54 -3.30 3.93 -7.87
N ASP A 55 -2.92 3.46 -9.06
CA ASP A 55 -1.90 2.43 -9.21
C ASP A 55 -1.11 2.64 -10.50
N PHE A 56 0.07 2.02 -10.60
CA PHE A 56 0.92 2.10 -11.78
C PHE A 56 1.09 0.73 -12.43
N ILE A 57 0.63 0.62 -13.66
CA ILE A 57 0.98 -0.50 -14.52
C ILE A 57 2.31 -0.15 -15.19
N THR A 58 3.37 -0.85 -14.82
CA THR A 58 4.74 -0.66 -15.32
C THR A 58 5.21 -1.83 -16.16
N LYS A 59 6.42 -1.74 -16.74
CA LYS A 59 7.02 -2.76 -17.62
C LYS A 59 6.27 -2.97 -18.93
N LEU A 60 5.57 -1.94 -19.38
CA LEU A 60 4.95 -1.96 -20.70
C LEU A 60 6.00 -1.66 -21.79
N PRO A 61 5.77 -2.14 -23.03
CA PRO A 61 6.59 -1.73 -24.18
C PRO A 61 6.58 -0.21 -24.34
N LEU A 62 7.70 0.35 -24.77
CA LEU A 62 7.80 1.78 -25.04
C LEU A 62 7.00 2.13 -26.29
N VAL A 63 5.94 2.93 -26.13
CA VAL A 63 5.09 3.43 -27.21
C VAL A 63 4.93 4.93 -27.07
N GLN A 64 5.27 5.68 -28.09
CA GLN A 64 5.18 7.15 -28.13
C GLN A 64 5.82 7.85 -26.90
N GLY A 65 6.89 7.27 -26.37
CA GLY A 65 7.61 7.83 -25.21
C GLY A 65 7.06 7.41 -23.84
N TYR A 66 6.00 6.59 -23.79
CA TYR A 66 5.39 6.07 -22.57
C TYR A 66 5.68 4.58 -22.39
N ASN A 67 5.98 4.14 -21.17
CA ASN A 67 6.20 2.74 -20.79
C ASN A 67 5.48 2.33 -19.51
N ALA A 68 4.57 3.18 -19.04
CA ALA A 68 3.73 2.93 -17.87
C ALA A 68 2.37 3.64 -18.03
N ILE A 69 1.39 3.18 -17.26
CA ILE A 69 0.08 3.79 -17.18
C ILE A 69 -0.24 4.07 -15.71
N LEU A 70 -0.59 5.31 -15.41
CA LEU A 70 -1.23 5.65 -14.14
C LEU A 70 -2.72 5.35 -14.26
N VAL A 71 -3.22 4.45 -13.43
CA VAL A 71 -4.63 4.07 -13.34
C VAL A 71 -5.23 4.78 -12.13
N VAL A 72 -6.27 5.58 -12.32
CA VAL A 72 -6.97 6.26 -11.23
C VAL A 72 -8.42 5.80 -11.22
N VAL A 73 -8.86 5.25 -10.08
CA VAL A 73 -10.20 4.66 -9.92
C VAL A 73 -10.98 5.43 -8.87
N ASP A 74 -12.17 5.86 -9.21
CA ASP A 74 -13.15 6.33 -8.22
C ASP A 74 -13.64 5.17 -7.36
N ARG A 75 -13.52 5.29 -6.05
CA ARG A 75 -13.90 4.21 -5.14
C ARG A 75 -15.42 3.98 -5.05
N LEU A 76 -16.24 4.99 -5.34
CA LEU A 76 -17.69 4.86 -5.32
C LEU A 76 -18.21 4.24 -6.63
N THR A 77 -17.98 4.91 -7.75
CA THR A 77 -18.59 4.54 -9.05
C THR A 77 -17.82 3.48 -9.81
N LYS A 78 -16.55 3.24 -9.44
CA LYS A 78 -15.60 2.38 -10.15
C LYS A 78 -15.20 2.88 -11.54
N MET A 79 -15.51 4.13 -11.86
CA MET A 79 -15.01 4.78 -13.07
C MET A 79 -13.49 4.90 -13.02
N VAL A 80 -12.85 4.76 -14.17
CA VAL A 80 -11.38 4.68 -14.28
C VAL A 80 -10.87 5.71 -15.28
N HIS A 81 -9.75 6.34 -14.95
CA HIS A 81 -8.91 7.09 -15.88
C HIS A 81 -7.57 6.38 -16.08
N PHE A 82 -7.19 6.21 -17.35
CA PHE A 82 -5.89 5.70 -17.75
C PHE A 82 -5.05 6.83 -18.29
N ILE A 83 -3.94 7.13 -17.63
CA ILE A 83 -3.07 8.26 -17.96
C ILE A 83 -1.70 7.71 -18.38
N PRO A 84 -1.28 7.87 -19.66
CA PRO A 84 0.03 7.44 -20.12
C PRO A 84 1.14 8.18 -19.37
N THR A 85 2.17 7.44 -18.93
CA THR A 85 3.28 7.99 -18.17
C THR A 85 4.55 7.14 -18.38
N THR A 86 5.59 7.44 -17.63
CA THR A 86 6.83 6.66 -17.59
C THR A 86 7.06 6.08 -16.20
N LYS A 87 7.81 5.00 -16.11
CA LYS A 87 8.15 4.39 -14.80
C LYS A 87 9.04 5.29 -13.95
N GLU A 88 9.76 6.23 -14.58
CA GLU A 88 10.66 7.21 -13.96
C GLU A 88 9.95 8.51 -13.55
N THR A 89 8.62 8.58 -13.71
CA THR A 89 7.84 9.79 -13.40
C THR A 89 8.06 10.24 -11.96
N LEU A 90 8.52 11.47 -11.82
CA LEU A 90 8.73 12.12 -10.52
C LEU A 90 7.41 12.59 -9.90
N VAL A 91 7.44 12.91 -8.61
CA VAL A 91 6.26 13.39 -7.88
C VAL A 91 5.67 14.65 -8.48
N GLU A 92 6.53 15.58 -8.93
CA GLU A 92 6.14 16.84 -9.57
C GLU A 92 5.40 16.61 -10.90
N ASP A 93 5.91 15.70 -11.73
CA ASP A 93 5.28 15.36 -13.01
C ASP A 93 3.98 14.61 -12.80
N LEU A 94 3.94 13.73 -11.82
CA LEU A 94 2.72 13.05 -11.41
C LEU A 94 1.65 14.05 -10.94
N ALA A 95 2.04 15.05 -10.16
CA ALA A 95 1.12 16.09 -9.71
C ALA A 95 0.56 16.91 -10.89
N ARG A 96 1.38 17.19 -11.92
CA ARG A 96 0.92 17.84 -13.16
C ARG A 96 -0.07 16.95 -13.92
N LEU A 97 0.27 15.66 -14.12
CA LEU A 97 -0.62 14.69 -14.77
C LEU A 97 -1.96 14.57 -14.03
N PHE A 98 -1.90 14.50 -12.70
CA PHE A 98 -3.08 14.43 -11.86
C PHE A 98 -3.94 15.70 -11.96
N ARG A 99 -3.31 16.87 -11.88
CA ARG A 99 -4.00 18.16 -12.07
C ARG A 99 -4.71 18.23 -13.41
N ASP A 100 -4.02 17.85 -14.48
CA ASP A 100 -4.51 18.07 -15.84
C ASP A 100 -5.57 17.07 -16.27
N ASN A 101 -5.52 15.84 -15.77
CA ASN A 101 -6.42 14.76 -16.16
C ASN A 101 -7.53 14.46 -15.13
N MET A 102 -7.32 14.79 -13.86
CA MET A 102 -8.23 14.42 -12.79
C MET A 102 -8.87 15.64 -12.15
N TRP A 103 -8.03 16.53 -11.63
CA TRP A 103 -8.53 17.65 -10.85
C TRP A 103 -9.39 18.64 -11.65
N LYS A 104 -8.98 18.94 -12.87
CA LYS A 104 -9.79 19.82 -13.76
C LYS A 104 -11.20 19.26 -14.01
N LEU A 105 -11.37 17.94 -13.98
CA LEU A 105 -12.62 17.27 -14.27
C LEU A 105 -13.48 17.03 -13.02
N HIS A 106 -12.84 16.65 -11.90
CA HIS A 106 -13.53 16.08 -10.74
C HIS A 106 -13.30 16.85 -9.45
N GLY A 107 -12.39 17.82 -9.46
CA GLY A 107 -11.94 18.50 -8.25
C GLY A 107 -10.88 17.72 -7.45
N LEU A 108 -10.51 18.27 -6.29
CA LEU A 108 -9.48 17.67 -5.44
C LEU A 108 -10.09 16.57 -4.57
N PRO A 109 -9.54 15.34 -4.58
CA PRO A 109 -10.01 14.28 -3.72
C PRO A 109 -9.64 14.54 -2.25
N LYS A 110 -10.46 14.07 -1.33
CA LYS A 110 -10.18 14.09 0.11
C LYS A 110 -9.15 13.04 0.51
N SER A 111 -9.13 11.90 -0.19
CA SER A 111 -8.14 10.85 0.06
C SER A 111 -7.73 10.14 -1.21
N ILE A 112 -6.46 9.76 -1.24
CA ILE A 112 -5.85 8.95 -2.30
C ILE A 112 -5.21 7.73 -1.65
N ILE A 113 -5.57 6.55 -2.13
CA ILE A 113 -4.89 5.29 -1.79
C ILE A 113 -3.94 4.97 -2.95
N LEU A 114 -2.66 4.81 -2.65
CA LEU A 114 -1.63 4.51 -3.64
C LEU A 114 -0.67 3.48 -3.07
N ASP A 115 -0.28 2.49 -3.86
CA ASP A 115 0.59 1.38 -3.42
C ASP A 115 2.08 1.77 -3.24
N ARG A 116 2.49 2.97 -3.68
CA ARG A 116 3.88 3.43 -3.58
C ARG A 116 4.33 3.92 -2.19
N GLY A 117 3.55 3.64 -1.17
CA GLY A 117 3.86 3.99 0.22
C GLY A 117 3.45 5.42 0.63
N PRO A 118 3.32 5.65 1.94
CA PRO A 118 2.75 6.87 2.49
C PRO A 118 3.58 8.13 2.19
N GLN A 119 4.89 8.01 2.09
CA GLN A 119 5.78 9.14 1.80
C GLN A 119 5.54 9.70 0.38
N PHE A 120 5.29 8.82 -0.59
CA PHE A 120 5.00 9.22 -1.96
C PHE A 120 3.64 9.92 -2.07
N VAL A 121 2.62 9.42 -1.38
CA VAL A 121 1.30 10.06 -1.30
C VAL A 121 1.39 11.43 -0.65
N ALA A 122 2.13 11.55 0.45
CA ALA A 122 2.35 12.83 1.13
C ALA A 122 3.08 13.83 0.22
N GLY A 123 4.08 13.39 -0.53
CA GLY A 123 4.79 14.20 -1.52
C GLY A 123 3.86 14.71 -2.63
N LEU A 124 3.03 13.81 -3.18
CA LEU A 124 2.04 14.15 -4.20
C LEU A 124 1.04 15.19 -3.70
N MET A 125 0.47 14.97 -2.51
CA MET A 125 -0.49 15.91 -1.91
C MET A 125 0.14 17.27 -1.60
N LYS A 126 1.39 17.28 -1.12
CA LYS A 126 2.15 18.51 -0.88
C LYS A 126 2.34 19.31 -2.18
N GLU A 127 2.72 18.64 -3.26
CA GLU A 127 2.94 19.28 -4.54
C GLU A 127 1.64 19.77 -5.19
N LEU A 128 0.57 18.99 -5.11
CA LEU A 128 -0.78 19.41 -5.51
C LEU A 128 -1.22 20.67 -4.76
N ASN A 129 -1.06 20.70 -3.44
CA ASN A 129 -1.40 21.88 -2.62
C ASN A 129 -0.54 23.10 -2.98
N ARG A 130 0.75 22.89 -3.27
CA ARG A 130 1.65 23.95 -3.73
C ARG A 130 1.16 24.56 -5.07
N MET A 131 0.77 23.71 -6.01
CA MET A 131 0.23 24.15 -7.30
C MET A 131 -1.09 24.94 -7.17
N LEU A 132 -1.84 24.64 -6.11
CA LEU A 132 -3.12 25.29 -5.80
C LEU A 132 -2.98 26.61 -5.04
N GLY A 133 -1.79 26.93 -4.55
CA GLY A 133 -1.59 28.04 -3.63
C GLY A 133 -2.25 27.85 -2.26
N ILE A 134 -2.64 26.62 -1.91
CA ILE A 134 -3.28 26.27 -0.63
C ILE A 134 -2.19 26.10 0.42
N LYS A 135 -2.17 26.98 1.45
CA LYS A 135 -1.38 26.77 2.66
C LYS A 135 -2.03 25.65 3.48
N SER A 136 -1.65 24.40 3.24
CA SER A 136 -2.24 23.27 3.96
C SER A 136 -1.64 23.14 5.35
N LYS A 137 -2.50 23.13 6.38
CA LYS A 137 -2.23 22.39 7.61
C LYS A 137 -2.52 20.91 7.27
N ILE A 138 -1.48 20.16 6.90
CA ILE A 138 -1.62 18.73 6.58
C ILE A 138 -1.83 18.00 7.91
N SER A 139 -3.06 17.67 8.25
CA SER A 139 -3.33 16.53 9.13
C SER A 139 -3.43 15.30 8.23
N ALA A 140 -2.32 14.59 8.08
CA ALA A 140 -2.31 13.30 7.40
C ALA A 140 -2.97 12.28 8.33
N THR A 141 -4.26 12.07 8.18
CA THR A 141 -4.94 10.92 8.77
C THR A 141 -4.68 9.74 7.86
N PHE A 142 -3.58 9.02 8.12
CA PHE A 142 -3.34 7.73 7.49
C PHE A 142 -4.15 6.69 8.26
N HIS A 143 -5.12 6.08 7.60
CA HIS A 143 -5.70 4.81 8.06
C HIS A 143 -4.93 3.69 7.37
N PHE A 144 -4.22 2.88 8.19
CA PHE A 144 -3.69 1.59 7.80
C PHE A 144 -4.81 0.56 7.70
#